data_5b4e7fe582035033bc22096755db911c
#
_entry.id   5b4e7fe582035033bc22096755db911c
#
_cell.length_a   1.000
_cell.length_b   1.000
_cell.length_c   1.000
_cell.angle_alpha   90.00
_cell.angle_beta   90.00
_cell.angle_gamma   90.00
#
_symmetry.space_group_name_H-M   'P 1'
#
loop_
_entity.id
_entity.type
_entity.pdbx_description
1 polymer ?
#
loop_
_entity_poly.entity_id
_entity_poly.type
_entity_poly.pdbx_seq_one_letter_code
_entity_poly.pdbx_strand_id
1 'polypeptide(L)'
;MYHFGRVCMISKINSIVRERGKIIPVAISKYKINRLFILFLVLILNCCHPALKKEATTPEETLIPVNFFYPDFVDDMDLESFGRAAEKNLEYLNRVPPDQVFKYGSREFNRDQIIDSQEALLEILKNSHDPKELKKKIKKNFLVYRAAGRIGEKEVLFTGYFEPVYDARLIPDEKYKYPIYCLPKDLVKIDLSLFKDRYKGESIIARLDGNKVLPYYTRSEIENQKILENKNLEIAWLKNPIDVAFLQIQGSGRLRMADGSYISVGYDSSNGRPYKSIGKYLIDKEYMTAEDMSMQGIRSYLTMHPDILADTLNFNPSYIFFRVLEDGPLGNIGVTLTPGRSIALDSMLFPKGAICFIKSEKPVENSNGEIERWEKFSRFVFNQDTGGAITGAGRADIFWGSGKYAKLAAGHMQHEGELFVLIKK
;
A
#
# COMPACT_ATOMS: atom_id res chain seq x y z
N MET A 1 -27.35 -18.40 37.41
CA MET A 1 -27.49 -19.62 38.25
C MET A 1 -26.32 -20.54 37.93
N TYR A 2 -25.59 -20.90 39.02
CA TYR A 2 -24.46 -21.85 39.15
C TYR A 2 -23.16 -21.46 38.47
N HIS A 3 -22.16 -20.98 39.05
CA HIS A 3 -21.42 -21.15 40.35
C HIS A 3 -20.57 -22.44 40.42
N PHE A 4 -19.25 -22.18 40.65
CA PHE A 4 -18.24 -22.98 41.35
C PHE A 4 -17.44 -24.09 40.68
N GLY A 5 -16.13 -23.98 40.84
CA GLY A 5 -15.17 -25.10 40.78
C GLY A 5 -13.70 -24.71 40.85
N ARG A 6 -13.26 -23.97 41.87
CA ARG A 6 -11.86 -24.00 42.35
C ARG A 6 -11.70 -25.21 43.29
N VAL A 7 -10.70 -26.07 43.04
CA VAL A 7 -10.01 -26.89 44.06
C VAL A 7 -8.77 -27.52 43.38
N CYS A 8 -7.56 -27.06 43.69
CA CYS A 8 -6.62 -27.70 44.62
C CYS A 8 -6.10 -29.07 44.15
N MET A 9 -4.84 -29.12 43.66
CA MET A 9 -4.01 -30.31 43.69
C MET A 9 -2.58 -29.95 44.14
N ILE A 10 -2.41 -29.83 45.45
CA ILE A 10 -1.13 -30.05 46.14
C ILE A 10 -1.41 -31.18 47.13
N SER A 11 -1.02 -32.40 46.77
CA SER A 11 -0.67 -33.44 47.72
C SER A 11 -0.37 -34.73 46.97
N LYS A 12 0.89 -35.09 46.88
CA LYS A 12 1.42 -36.45 46.98
C LYS A 12 2.87 -36.50 46.50
N ILE A 13 3.81 -36.26 47.32
CA ILE A 13 5.09 -36.98 47.35
C ILE A 13 5.48 -37.09 48.85
N ASN A 14 5.00 -38.10 49.49
CA ASN A 14 5.59 -38.72 50.65
C ASN A 14 5.55 -40.21 50.42
N SER A 15 6.62 -40.79 49.91
CA SER A 15 6.87 -42.24 50.01
C SER A 15 8.18 -42.41 50.77
N ILE A 16 8.02 -42.86 51.96
CA ILE A 16 8.96 -43.32 52.95
C ILE A 16 9.80 -44.45 52.34
N VAL A 17 11.13 -44.28 52.39
CA VAL A 17 12.04 -45.44 52.42
C VAL A 17 12.73 -45.42 53.77
N ARG A 18 12.34 -46.38 54.59
CA ARG A 18 12.91 -46.63 55.93
C ARG A 18 13.85 -47.83 55.79
N GLU A 19 15.15 -47.61 55.84
CA GLU A 19 16.13 -48.62 56.19
C GLU A 19 17.30 -48.05 56.97
N ARG A 20 17.43 -48.62 58.23
CA ARG A 20 18.58 -48.64 59.11
C ARG A 20 19.28 -47.33 59.51
N GLY A 21 18.82 -46.80 60.57
CA GLY A 21 19.60 -46.32 61.74
C GLY A 21 20.96 -45.67 61.53
N LYS A 22 20.96 -44.41 61.09
CA LYS A 22 21.92 -43.36 61.57
C LYS A 22 21.41 -42.00 61.05
N ILE A 23 21.00 -41.16 62.02
CA ILE A 23 20.63 -39.76 61.68
C ILE A 23 21.93 -39.00 61.44
N ILE A 24 22.20 -38.67 60.20
CA ILE A 24 23.21 -37.67 59.84
C ILE A 24 22.48 -36.33 59.67
N PRO A 25 22.75 -35.31 60.51
CA PRO A 25 22.15 -34.01 60.28
C PRO A 25 22.75 -33.39 58.99
N VAL A 26 21.98 -33.35 57.91
CA VAL A 26 22.36 -32.54 56.80
C VAL A 26 22.26 -31.10 57.23
N ALA A 27 23.40 -30.47 57.43
CA ALA A 27 23.50 -29.03 57.67
C ALA A 27 23.06 -28.31 56.41
N ILE A 28 21.86 -27.75 56.39
CA ILE A 28 21.40 -26.83 55.38
C ILE A 28 22.27 -25.58 55.48
N SER A 29 23.28 -25.50 54.65
CA SER A 29 24.08 -24.29 54.46
C SER A 29 23.12 -23.16 54.10
N LYS A 30 22.99 -22.19 55.00
CA LYS A 30 22.27 -20.94 54.72
C LYS A 30 23.01 -20.21 53.62
N TYR A 31 22.60 -20.44 52.37
CA TYR A 31 22.96 -19.54 51.28
C TYR A 31 22.42 -18.16 51.63
N LYS A 32 23.28 -17.25 52.00
CA LYS A 32 23.01 -15.83 51.99
C LYS A 32 22.75 -15.44 50.54
N ILE A 33 21.52 -15.61 50.07
CA ILE A 33 21.08 -15.06 48.81
C ILE A 33 21.27 -13.55 48.96
N ASN A 34 22.21 -13.05 48.19
CA ASN A 34 22.63 -11.66 48.28
C ASN A 34 21.41 -10.79 47.92
N ARG A 35 20.90 -10.00 48.85
CA ARG A 35 19.74 -9.10 48.65
C ARG A 35 19.91 -8.23 47.38
N LEU A 36 21.16 -7.94 47.03
CA LEU A 36 21.50 -7.26 45.77
C LEU A 36 21.10 -8.06 44.51
N PHE A 37 21.22 -9.40 44.56
CA PHE A 37 20.85 -10.24 43.38
C PHE A 37 19.35 -10.33 43.21
N ILE A 38 18.59 -10.33 44.28
CA ILE A 38 17.12 -10.28 44.23
C ILE A 38 16.66 -8.90 43.77
N LEU A 39 17.30 -7.81 44.22
CA LEU A 39 16.99 -6.46 43.75
C LEU A 39 17.29 -6.30 42.23
N PHE A 40 18.39 -6.91 41.77
CA PHE A 40 18.77 -6.90 40.33
C PHE A 40 17.80 -7.72 39.50
N LEU A 41 17.33 -8.87 39.98
CA LEU A 41 16.31 -9.69 39.31
C LEU A 41 14.94 -8.99 39.24
N VAL A 42 14.55 -8.28 40.31
CA VAL A 42 13.30 -7.49 40.36
C VAL A 42 13.38 -6.27 39.45
N LEU A 43 14.54 -5.63 39.31
CA LEU A 43 14.75 -4.54 38.37
C LEU A 43 14.66 -5.01 36.90
N ILE A 44 15.16 -6.21 36.57
CA ILE A 44 15.04 -6.80 35.22
C ILE A 44 13.59 -7.16 34.91
N LEU A 45 12.81 -7.64 35.87
CA LEU A 45 11.41 -8.02 35.68
C LEU A 45 10.46 -6.81 35.52
N ASN A 46 10.84 -5.62 35.99
CA ASN A 46 10.03 -4.41 35.82
C ASN A 46 10.33 -3.64 34.52
N CYS A 47 11.31 -4.06 33.71
CA CYS A 47 11.65 -3.39 32.44
C CYS A 47 10.83 -3.87 31.22
N CYS A 48 9.93 -4.83 31.38
CA CYS A 48 9.05 -5.28 30.29
C CYS A 48 7.61 -4.88 30.56
N HIS A 49 7.31 -3.57 30.58
CA HIS A 49 5.99 -3.15 30.15
C HIS A 49 5.96 -3.28 28.61
N PRO A 50 5.08 -4.12 28.03
CA PRO A 50 4.83 -4.04 26.61
C PRO A 50 4.32 -2.61 26.35
N ALA A 51 5.16 -1.76 25.76
CA ALA A 51 4.70 -0.50 25.24
C ALA A 51 3.51 -0.84 24.33
N LEU A 52 2.37 -0.22 24.55
CA LEU A 52 1.23 -0.31 23.66
C LEU A 52 1.74 0.08 22.25
N LYS A 53 1.88 -0.91 21.38
CA LYS A 53 2.37 -0.71 20.04
C LYS A 53 1.35 0.15 19.31
N LYS A 54 1.71 1.41 19.02
CA LYS A 54 0.89 2.39 18.34
C LYS A 54 1.24 2.35 16.84
N GLU A 55 0.27 2.50 16.00
CA GLU A 55 0.50 2.69 14.57
C GLU A 55 1.27 3.98 14.32
N ALA A 56 2.25 3.94 13.40
CA ALA A 56 3.01 5.12 13.00
C ALA A 56 2.09 6.07 12.23
N THR A 57 1.96 7.29 12.71
CA THR A 57 1.07 8.31 12.15
C THR A 57 1.83 9.54 11.64
N THR A 58 3.13 9.60 11.85
CA THR A 58 3.99 10.67 11.38
C THR A 58 5.18 10.12 10.57
N PRO A 59 5.79 10.91 9.68
CA PRO A 59 6.99 10.50 8.97
C PRO A 59 8.13 10.05 9.90
N GLU A 60 8.27 10.71 11.06
CA GLU A 60 9.30 10.42 12.05
C GLU A 60 9.12 9.02 12.67
N GLU A 61 7.89 8.60 12.90
CA GLU A 61 7.56 7.26 13.43
C GLU A 61 7.61 6.18 12.35
N THR A 62 7.41 6.58 11.07
CA THR A 62 7.29 5.67 9.93
C THR A 62 8.61 5.09 9.46
N LEU A 63 9.69 5.89 9.47
CA LEU A 63 10.99 5.52 8.93
C LEU A 63 12.02 5.33 10.05
N ILE A 64 12.28 4.06 10.37
CA ILE A 64 13.20 3.64 11.44
C ILE A 64 14.61 3.46 10.88
N PRO A 65 15.65 4.16 11.37
CA PRO A 65 17.02 4.00 10.88
C PRO A 65 17.54 2.57 11.04
N VAL A 66 18.14 2.01 9.98
CA VAL A 66 18.81 0.71 10.01
C VAL A 66 20.29 0.92 10.36
N ASN A 67 20.66 0.58 11.58
CA ASN A 67 22.05 0.66 12.06
C ASN A 67 22.78 -0.68 11.94
N PHE A 68 22.02 -1.78 12.06
CA PHE A 68 22.50 -3.17 12.01
C PHE A 68 21.58 -3.98 11.10
N PHE A 69 21.99 -5.16 10.63
CA PHE A 69 21.16 -6.09 9.85
C PHE A 69 20.57 -5.50 8.56
N TYR A 70 21.45 -4.88 7.77
CA TYR A 70 21.10 -4.40 6.42
C TYR A 70 20.61 -5.57 5.57
N PRO A 71 19.58 -5.39 4.71
CA PRO A 71 19.18 -6.41 3.76
C PRO A 71 20.30 -6.73 2.77
N ASP A 72 20.22 -7.90 2.12
CA ASP A 72 21.02 -8.20 0.97
C ASP A 72 20.34 -7.56 -0.24
N PHE A 73 20.88 -6.47 -0.74
CA PHE A 73 20.32 -5.64 -1.80
C PHE A 73 20.39 -6.33 -3.18
N VAL A 74 19.84 -7.55 -3.27
CA VAL A 74 19.74 -8.29 -4.52
C VAL A 74 18.51 -7.85 -5.27
N ASP A 75 18.68 -7.44 -6.53
CA ASP A 75 17.57 -7.01 -7.39
C ASP A 75 17.24 -8.13 -8.38
N ASP A 76 15.97 -8.55 -8.45
CA ASP A 76 15.52 -9.63 -9.32
C ASP A 76 15.17 -9.17 -10.75
N MET A 77 15.31 -7.88 -11.04
CA MET A 77 15.08 -7.29 -12.35
C MET A 77 16.36 -6.68 -12.94
N ASP A 78 16.32 -6.43 -14.24
CA ASP A 78 17.41 -5.80 -14.98
C ASP A 78 17.65 -4.33 -14.56
N LEU A 79 18.88 -3.88 -14.74
CA LEU A 79 19.28 -2.50 -14.42
C LEU A 79 18.64 -1.47 -15.35
N GLU A 80 18.30 -1.85 -16.58
CA GLU A 80 17.69 -0.96 -17.57
C GLU A 80 16.30 -0.51 -17.12
N SER A 81 15.49 -1.44 -16.56
CA SER A 81 14.16 -1.11 -15.99
C SER A 81 14.26 -0.13 -14.80
N PHE A 82 15.32 -0.28 -13.97
CA PHE A 82 15.59 0.69 -12.89
C PHE A 82 15.99 2.05 -13.46
N GLY A 83 16.82 2.07 -14.52
CA GLY A 83 17.23 3.27 -15.24
C GLY A 83 16.01 4.04 -15.79
N ARG A 84 15.11 3.36 -16.48
CA ARG A 84 13.86 3.97 -17.00
C ARG A 84 13.02 4.58 -15.88
N ALA A 85 12.83 3.87 -14.77
CA ALA A 85 12.09 4.40 -13.63
C ALA A 85 12.78 5.60 -12.98
N ALA A 86 14.11 5.58 -12.95
CA ALA A 86 14.93 6.69 -12.46
C ALA A 86 14.80 7.94 -13.34
N GLU A 87 14.80 7.78 -14.67
CA GLU A 87 14.57 8.88 -15.61
C GLU A 87 13.19 9.53 -15.38
N LYS A 88 12.15 8.72 -15.25
CA LYS A 88 10.81 9.21 -14.91
C LYS A 88 10.77 9.91 -13.55
N ASN A 89 11.50 9.40 -12.57
CA ASN A 89 11.60 10.05 -11.27
C ASN A 89 12.31 11.43 -11.35
N LEU A 90 13.35 11.55 -12.18
CA LEU A 90 14.03 12.84 -12.45
C LEU A 90 13.10 13.85 -13.14
N GLU A 91 12.21 13.42 -14.04
CA GLU A 91 11.19 14.31 -14.62
C GLU A 91 10.33 14.96 -13.54
N TYR A 92 9.96 14.24 -12.48
CA TYR A 92 9.26 14.78 -11.32
C TYR A 92 10.14 15.72 -10.53
N LEU A 93 11.33 15.29 -10.13
CA LEU A 93 12.23 16.06 -9.27
C LEU A 93 12.61 17.39 -9.92
N ASN A 94 12.79 17.42 -11.24
CA ASN A 94 13.10 18.67 -11.98
C ASN A 94 11.93 19.68 -12.01
N ARG A 95 10.68 19.24 -11.77
CA ARG A 95 9.51 20.12 -11.65
C ARG A 95 9.30 20.64 -10.22
N VAL A 96 9.91 19.99 -9.24
CA VAL A 96 9.78 20.36 -7.82
C VAL A 96 10.69 21.56 -7.52
N PRO A 97 10.23 22.56 -6.71
CA PRO A 97 11.07 23.65 -6.28
C PRO A 97 12.35 23.18 -5.57
N PRO A 98 13.51 23.85 -5.78
CA PRO A 98 14.77 23.43 -5.16
C PRO A 98 14.76 23.40 -3.64
N ASP A 99 13.98 24.25 -3.01
CA ASP A 99 13.78 24.36 -1.56
C ASP A 99 12.71 23.45 -0.99
N GLN A 100 12.06 22.63 -1.84
CA GLN A 100 11.10 21.62 -1.37
C GLN A 100 11.78 20.66 -0.39
N VAL A 101 11.17 20.51 0.78
CA VAL A 101 11.65 19.62 1.83
C VAL A 101 10.98 18.25 1.73
N PHE A 102 11.81 17.21 1.81
CA PHE A 102 11.41 15.81 1.87
C PHE A 102 11.82 15.21 3.23
N LYS A 103 10.87 14.64 3.96
CA LYS A 103 11.09 14.05 5.28
C LYS A 103 11.45 12.57 5.20
N TYR A 104 12.62 12.22 5.74
CA TYR A 104 13.09 10.83 5.91
C TYR A 104 13.26 10.53 7.41
N GLY A 105 12.18 10.10 8.03
CA GLY A 105 12.12 10.00 9.48
C GLY A 105 12.24 11.38 10.12
N SER A 106 13.18 11.53 11.05
CA SER A 106 13.47 12.82 11.72
C SER A 106 14.38 13.76 10.93
N ARG A 107 14.81 13.37 9.72
CA ARG A 107 15.72 14.17 8.89
C ARG A 107 14.98 14.76 7.70
N GLU A 108 15.46 15.90 7.26
CA GLU A 108 14.95 16.66 6.11
C GLU A 108 16.02 16.74 5.03
N PHE A 109 15.60 16.60 3.78
CA PHE A 109 16.45 16.68 2.61
C PHE A 109 15.77 17.55 1.55
N ASN A 110 16.56 18.29 0.79
CA ASN A 110 16.05 19.07 -0.33
C ASN A 110 16.04 18.24 -1.63
N ARG A 111 15.45 18.81 -2.68
CA ARG A 111 15.34 18.18 -4.00
C ARG A 111 16.70 17.69 -4.54
N ASP A 112 17.74 18.52 -4.47
CA ASP A 112 19.04 18.21 -5.07
C ASP A 112 19.71 17.02 -4.38
N GLN A 113 19.53 16.87 -3.07
CA GLN A 113 19.99 15.70 -2.32
C GLN A 113 19.26 14.42 -2.72
N ILE A 114 17.98 14.49 -3.12
CA ILE A 114 17.25 13.36 -3.65
C ILE A 114 17.78 12.96 -5.03
N ILE A 115 18.05 13.94 -5.90
CA ILE A 115 18.67 13.72 -7.23
C ILE A 115 20.04 13.07 -7.06
N ASP A 116 20.92 13.65 -6.23
CA ASP A 116 22.24 13.10 -5.90
C ASP A 116 22.16 11.65 -5.40
N SER A 117 21.15 11.34 -4.61
CA SER A 117 20.94 9.97 -4.10
C SER A 117 20.62 8.99 -5.20
N GLN A 118 19.77 9.40 -6.14
CA GLN A 118 19.38 8.57 -7.27
C GLN A 118 20.56 8.31 -8.22
N GLU A 119 21.34 9.36 -8.55
CA GLU A 119 22.52 9.24 -9.39
C GLU A 119 23.59 8.36 -8.76
N ALA A 120 23.87 8.56 -7.46
CA ALA A 120 24.83 7.76 -6.71
C ALA A 120 24.43 6.28 -6.65
N LEU A 121 23.11 5.96 -6.49
CA LEU A 121 22.67 4.57 -6.50
C LEU A 121 22.80 3.95 -7.89
N LEU A 122 22.42 4.67 -8.95
CA LEU A 122 22.61 4.21 -10.34
C LEU A 122 24.07 3.88 -10.65
N GLU A 123 25.00 4.74 -10.23
CA GLU A 123 26.44 4.50 -10.38
C GLU A 123 26.91 3.27 -9.61
N ILE A 124 26.47 3.11 -8.36
CA ILE A 124 26.80 1.95 -7.55
C ILE A 124 26.27 0.67 -8.18
N LEU A 125 25.03 0.65 -8.68
CA LEU A 125 24.41 -0.51 -9.32
C LEU A 125 25.12 -0.89 -10.63
N LYS A 126 25.51 0.09 -11.45
CA LYS A 126 26.29 -0.14 -12.69
C LYS A 126 27.68 -0.76 -12.41
N ASN A 127 28.31 -0.36 -11.31
CA ASN A 127 29.70 -0.71 -10.97
C ASN A 127 29.83 -1.79 -9.89
N SER A 128 28.75 -2.52 -9.57
CA SER A 128 28.77 -3.58 -8.55
C SER A 128 28.18 -4.87 -9.11
N HIS A 129 29.04 -5.88 -9.28
CA HIS A 129 28.63 -7.18 -9.81
C HIS A 129 28.47 -8.26 -8.71
N ASP A 130 28.98 -7.98 -7.51
CA ASP A 130 28.86 -8.86 -6.35
C ASP A 130 27.89 -8.29 -5.30
N PRO A 131 26.91 -9.06 -4.82
CA PRO A 131 25.97 -8.61 -3.80
C PRO A 131 26.61 -8.12 -2.50
N LYS A 132 27.74 -8.69 -2.08
CA LYS A 132 28.45 -8.26 -0.87
C LYS A 132 29.10 -6.89 -1.06
N GLU A 133 29.68 -6.67 -2.24
CA GLU A 133 30.24 -5.36 -2.63
C GLU A 133 29.15 -4.30 -2.69
N LEU A 134 28.03 -4.60 -3.34
CA LEU A 134 26.86 -3.73 -3.41
C LEU A 134 26.37 -3.33 -2.01
N LYS A 135 26.16 -4.31 -1.14
CA LYS A 135 25.77 -4.07 0.25
C LYS A 135 26.76 -3.19 1.01
N LYS A 136 28.07 -3.40 0.82
CA LYS A 136 29.14 -2.59 1.42
C LYS A 136 29.09 -1.15 0.92
N LYS A 137 28.94 -0.95 -0.40
CA LYS A 137 28.83 0.41 -1.01
C LYS A 137 27.59 1.14 -0.54
N ILE A 138 26.43 0.48 -0.52
CA ILE A 138 25.18 1.07 -0.02
C ILE A 138 25.33 1.44 1.46
N LYS A 139 25.81 0.53 2.31
CA LYS A 139 26.02 0.82 3.74
C LYS A 139 26.97 2.00 3.96
N LYS A 140 27.98 2.17 3.12
CA LYS A 140 28.95 3.27 3.22
C LYS A 140 28.31 4.61 2.84
N ASN A 141 27.54 4.65 1.74
CA ASN A 141 27.13 5.89 1.10
C ASN A 141 25.68 6.31 1.43
N PHE A 142 24.83 5.39 1.93
CA PHE A 142 23.42 5.65 2.17
C PHE A 142 23.03 5.53 3.64
N LEU A 143 22.10 6.37 4.04
CA LEU A 143 21.21 6.10 5.16
C LEU A 143 20.12 5.18 4.65
N VAL A 144 19.84 4.13 5.41
CA VAL A 144 18.81 3.17 5.12
C VAL A 144 17.81 3.20 6.25
N TYR A 145 16.55 3.37 5.93
CA TYR A 145 15.44 3.31 6.88
C TYR A 145 14.59 2.10 6.55
N ARG A 146 14.04 1.46 7.58
CA ARG A 146 13.02 0.43 7.44
C ARG A 146 11.66 1.05 7.78
N ALA A 147 10.64 0.77 6.99
CA ALA A 147 9.27 1.15 7.33
C ALA A 147 8.86 0.49 8.66
N ALA A 148 8.14 1.24 9.49
CA ALA A 148 7.64 0.75 10.78
C ALA A 148 6.68 -0.44 10.62
N GLY A 149 6.03 -0.52 9.45
CA GLY A 149 5.08 -1.58 9.13
C GLY A 149 3.79 -1.47 9.92
N ARG A 150 3.04 -2.56 9.94
CA ARG A 150 1.84 -2.70 10.77
C ARG A 150 2.23 -2.75 12.24
N ILE A 151 1.26 -2.46 13.11
CA ILE A 151 1.46 -2.36 14.56
C ILE A 151 2.27 -3.57 15.08
N GLY A 152 3.50 -3.28 15.42
CA GLY A 152 4.37 -4.22 16.17
C GLY A 152 5.15 -5.23 15.38
N GLU A 153 4.99 -5.35 14.07
CA GLU A 153 5.59 -6.46 13.30
C GLU A 153 6.68 -6.00 12.32
N LYS A 154 6.79 -4.70 12.03
CA LYS A 154 7.73 -4.14 11.02
C LYS A 154 7.53 -4.76 9.63
N GLU A 155 6.37 -5.34 9.38
CA GLU A 155 5.99 -5.95 8.13
C GLU A 155 5.02 -5.04 7.38
N VAL A 156 5.19 -4.97 6.08
CA VAL A 156 4.38 -4.18 5.17
C VAL A 156 3.56 -5.14 4.33
N LEU A 157 2.26 -4.93 4.27
CA LEU A 157 1.40 -5.68 3.35
C LEU A 157 1.58 -5.12 1.94
N PHE A 158 2.11 -5.96 1.06
CA PHE A 158 2.20 -5.68 -0.35
C PHE A 158 0.98 -6.22 -1.10
N THR A 159 0.37 -5.36 -1.88
CA THR A 159 -0.63 -5.70 -2.89
C THR A 159 -0.14 -5.24 -4.26
N GLY A 160 -0.92 -5.44 -5.29
CA GLY A 160 -0.55 -5.03 -6.62
C GLY A 160 -1.69 -4.33 -7.35
N TYR A 161 -1.32 -3.47 -8.27
CA TYR A 161 -2.24 -2.89 -9.25
C TYR A 161 -1.65 -2.96 -10.65
N PHE A 162 -2.51 -2.82 -11.64
CA PHE A 162 -2.14 -2.96 -13.06
C PHE A 162 -2.96 -2.03 -13.93
N GLU A 163 -2.54 -1.82 -15.15
CA GLU A 163 -3.28 -1.06 -16.15
C GLU A 163 -4.23 -2.01 -16.92
N PRO A 164 -5.53 -1.99 -16.62
CA PRO A 164 -6.49 -2.84 -17.31
C PRO A 164 -6.78 -2.32 -18.74
N VAL A 165 -7.23 -3.25 -19.60
CA VAL A 165 -7.72 -2.94 -20.93
C VAL A 165 -9.20 -3.30 -21.00
N TYR A 166 -10.04 -2.33 -21.38
CA TYR A 166 -11.47 -2.51 -21.58
C TYR A 166 -11.91 -2.13 -22.98
N ASP A 167 -12.85 -2.89 -23.55
CA ASP A 167 -13.54 -2.46 -24.76
C ASP A 167 -14.45 -1.28 -24.48
N ALA A 168 -14.39 -0.25 -25.31
CA ALA A 168 -15.18 0.96 -25.14
C ALA A 168 -15.70 1.52 -26.47
N ARG A 169 -16.63 2.48 -26.39
CA ARG A 169 -17.18 3.26 -27.49
C ARG A 169 -17.22 4.73 -27.13
N LEU A 170 -17.07 5.60 -28.12
CA LEU A 170 -17.24 7.05 -27.95
C LEU A 170 -18.71 7.47 -27.97
N ILE A 171 -19.58 6.62 -28.50
CA ILE A 171 -21.03 6.85 -28.59
C ILE A 171 -21.71 5.63 -27.92
N PRO A 172 -22.69 5.85 -27.04
CA PRO A 172 -23.39 4.75 -26.40
C PRO A 172 -24.23 3.94 -27.37
N ASP A 173 -24.39 2.66 -27.08
CA ASP A 173 -25.29 1.74 -27.75
C ASP A 173 -25.95 0.79 -26.73
N GLU A 174 -26.72 -0.19 -27.19
CA GLU A 174 -27.39 -1.16 -26.29
C GLU A 174 -26.41 -1.96 -25.40
N LYS A 175 -25.16 -2.16 -25.87
CA LYS A 175 -24.13 -2.91 -25.17
C LYS A 175 -23.20 -1.99 -24.36
N TYR A 176 -22.84 -0.84 -24.90
CA TYR A 176 -21.91 0.12 -24.30
C TYR A 176 -22.69 1.30 -23.73
N LYS A 177 -23.16 1.18 -22.52
CA LYS A 177 -24.06 2.15 -21.87
C LYS A 177 -23.61 2.68 -20.51
N TYR A 178 -22.46 2.25 -20.02
CA TYR A 178 -21.92 2.67 -18.73
C TYR A 178 -20.78 3.66 -18.97
N PRO A 179 -21.02 4.97 -18.73
CA PRO A 179 -20.03 6.00 -19.03
C PRO A 179 -18.92 6.07 -17.99
N ILE A 180 -17.75 6.52 -18.43
CA ILE A 180 -16.74 7.11 -17.57
C ILE A 180 -16.68 8.61 -17.84
N TYR A 181 -16.56 9.42 -16.80
CA TYR A 181 -16.67 10.86 -16.89
C TYR A 181 -15.34 11.58 -16.71
N CYS A 182 -15.14 12.68 -17.43
CA CYS A 182 -14.12 13.66 -17.13
C CYS A 182 -14.53 14.51 -15.92
N LEU A 183 -13.58 15.34 -15.44
CA LEU A 183 -13.78 16.20 -14.28
C LEU A 183 -14.91 17.21 -14.53
N PRO A 184 -15.99 17.20 -13.72
CA PRO A 184 -17.06 18.16 -13.83
C PRO A 184 -16.62 19.58 -13.45
N LYS A 185 -17.11 20.59 -14.21
CA LYS A 185 -16.73 22.00 -13.99
C LYS A 185 -17.25 22.58 -12.66
N ASP A 186 -18.30 22.00 -12.10
CA ASP A 186 -18.90 22.39 -10.82
C ASP A 186 -18.23 21.75 -9.60
N LEU A 187 -17.25 20.86 -9.82
CA LEU A 187 -16.46 20.27 -8.76
C LEU A 187 -15.33 21.26 -8.36
N VAL A 188 -15.30 21.61 -7.09
CA VAL A 188 -14.29 22.51 -6.53
C VAL A 188 -13.47 21.82 -5.44
N LYS A 189 -12.16 22.02 -5.48
CA LYS A 189 -11.25 21.63 -4.41
C LYS A 189 -10.97 22.84 -3.55
N ILE A 190 -11.28 22.75 -2.26
CA ILE A 190 -11.09 23.81 -1.28
C ILE A 190 -9.91 23.43 -0.42
N ASP A 191 -8.84 24.23 -0.48
CA ASP A 191 -7.70 24.14 0.40
C ASP A 191 -8.06 24.79 1.75
N LEU A 192 -8.17 23.97 2.78
CA LEU A 192 -8.58 24.43 4.11
C LEU A 192 -7.46 25.19 4.84
N SER A 193 -6.20 25.05 4.40
CA SER A 193 -5.07 25.79 4.96
C SER A 193 -5.22 27.30 4.77
N LEU A 194 -5.93 27.72 3.71
CA LEU A 194 -6.23 29.14 3.45
C LEU A 194 -7.18 29.77 4.46
N PHE A 195 -7.87 28.96 5.25
CA PHE A 195 -8.83 29.44 6.24
C PHE A 195 -8.25 29.45 7.66
N LYS A 196 -7.44 28.45 8.02
CA LYS A 196 -6.80 28.35 9.34
C LYS A 196 -5.55 27.47 9.25
N ASP A 197 -4.45 27.87 9.88
CA ASP A 197 -3.17 27.13 9.92
C ASP A 197 -3.29 25.70 10.43
N ARG A 198 -4.23 25.45 11.36
CA ARG A 198 -4.46 24.09 11.89
C ARG A 198 -4.90 23.07 10.84
N TYR A 199 -5.38 23.51 9.68
CA TYR A 199 -5.81 22.68 8.57
C TYR A 199 -4.73 22.55 7.48
N LYS A 200 -3.46 22.82 7.80
CA LYS A 200 -2.36 22.74 6.86
C LYS A 200 -2.27 21.34 6.24
N GLY A 201 -2.37 21.27 4.91
CA GLY A 201 -2.37 20.04 4.15
C GLY A 201 -3.74 19.38 3.99
N GLU A 202 -4.79 19.94 4.59
CA GLU A 202 -6.15 19.42 4.43
C GLU A 202 -6.89 20.12 3.28
N SER A 203 -7.65 19.34 2.53
CA SER A 203 -8.55 19.86 1.48
C SER A 203 -9.85 19.06 1.43
N ILE A 204 -10.90 19.69 0.96
CA ILE A 204 -12.18 19.04 0.70
C ILE A 204 -12.60 19.20 -0.75
N ILE A 205 -13.28 18.19 -1.28
CA ILE A 205 -13.93 18.25 -2.58
C ILE A 205 -15.42 18.54 -2.39
N ALA A 206 -15.89 19.53 -3.10
CA ALA A 206 -17.23 20.07 -2.94
C ALA A 206 -17.85 20.48 -4.27
N ARG A 207 -19.11 20.83 -4.25
CA ARG A 207 -19.80 21.57 -5.31
C ARG A 207 -20.46 22.83 -4.75
N LEU A 208 -20.67 23.80 -5.61
CA LEU A 208 -21.41 25.00 -5.27
C LEU A 208 -22.89 24.81 -5.64
N ASP A 209 -23.76 25.20 -4.74
CA ASP A 209 -25.22 25.24 -4.95
C ASP A 209 -25.73 26.60 -4.44
N GLY A 210 -25.83 27.55 -5.35
CA GLY A 210 -26.05 28.93 -4.99
C GLY A 210 -24.94 29.46 -4.08
N ASN A 211 -25.30 29.82 -2.85
CA ASN A 211 -24.35 30.32 -1.83
C ASN A 211 -23.88 29.23 -0.84
N LYS A 212 -24.19 27.95 -1.11
CA LYS A 212 -23.84 26.83 -0.25
C LYS A 212 -22.73 26.00 -0.87
N VAL A 213 -21.80 25.57 -0.02
CA VAL A 213 -20.80 24.56 -0.36
C VAL A 213 -21.32 23.20 0.13
N LEU A 214 -21.55 22.28 -0.77
CA LEU A 214 -22.07 20.95 -0.48
C LEU A 214 -21.05 19.88 -0.88
N PRO A 215 -21.02 18.73 -0.18
CA PRO A 215 -20.21 17.61 -0.64
C PRO A 215 -20.60 17.22 -2.06
N TYR A 216 -19.61 16.79 -2.88
CA TYR A 216 -19.91 16.32 -4.22
C TYR A 216 -20.78 15.05 -4.19
N TYR A 217 -21.42 14.74 -5.29
CA TYR A 217 -22.34 13.61 -5.42
C TYR A 217 -21.67 12.27 -5.14
N THR A 218 -22.41 11.35 -4.54
CA THR A 218 -21.99 9.97 -4.31
C THR A 218 -22.03 9.15 -5.60
N ARG A 219 -21.40 7.97 -5.62
CA ARG A 219 -21.54 7.00 -6.73
C ARG A 219 -23.00 6.74 -7.09
N SER A 220 -23.83 6.46 -6.10
CA SER A 220 -25.25 6.15 -6.32
C SER A 220 -26.02 7.31 -6.98
N GLU A 221 -25.73 8.56 -6.59
CA GLU A 221 -26.32 9.72 -7.23
C GLU A 221 -25.85 9.86 -8.68
N ILE A 222 -24.55 9.58 -8.95
CA ILE A 222 -23.99 9.68 -10.31
C ILE A 222 -24.49 8.55 -11.19
N GLU A 223 -24.43 7.30 -10.75
CA GLU A 223 -24.72 6.13 -11.59
C GLU A 223 -26.22 5.77 -11.65
N ASN A 224 -26.94 5.83 -10.52
CA ASN A 224 -28.35 5.42 -10.47
C ASN A 224 -29.29 6.58 -10.76
N GLN A 225 -29.04 7.77 -10.18
CA GLN A 225 -29.86 8.96 -10.41
C GLN A 225 -29.43 9.73 -11.65
N LYS A 226 -28.28 9.34 -12.26
CA LYS A 226 -27.74 9.86 -13.52
C LYS A 226 -27.60 11.39 -13.55
N ILE A 227 -27.21 11.99 -12.41
CA ILE A 227 -27.14 13.45 -12.25
C ILE A 227 -26.12 14.14 -13.16
N LEU A 228 -25.20 13.39 -13.79
CA LEU A 228 -24.24 13.89 -14.77
C LEU A 228 -24.69 13.66 -16.21
N GLU A 229 -25.81 12.99 -16.43
CA GLU A 229 -26.36 12.76 -17.78
C GLU A 229 -26.63 14.09 -18.50
N ASN A 230 -26.37 14.16 -19.80
CA ASN A 230 -26.53 15.36 -20.64
C ASN A 230 -25.65 16.58 -20.29
N LYS A 231 -24.59 16.37 -19.50
CA LYS A 231 -23.59 17.41 -19.20
C LYS A 231 -22.37 17.41 -20.13
N ASN A 232 -22.35 16.50 -21.11
CA ASN A 232 -21.23 16.30 -22.05
C ASN A 232 -19.87 16.07 -21.33
N LEU A 233 -19.91 15.21 -20.32
CA LEU A 233 -18.75 14.85 -19.51
C LEU A 233 -18.21 13.45 -19.83
N GLU A 234 -18.90 12.71 -20.69
CA GLU A 234 -18.57 11.33 -21.01
C GLU A 234 -17.31 11.26 -21.88
N ILE A 235 -16.29 10.52 -21.41
CA ILE A 235 -15.09 10.22 -22.19
C ILE A 235 -15.37 9.05 -23.14
N ALA A 236 -15.99 8.01 -22.59
CA ALA A 236 -16.33 6.79 -23.32
C ALA A 236 -17.36 5.97 -22.52
N TRP A 237 -17.96 4.98 -23.18
CA TRP A 237 -18.92 4.04 -22.58
C TRP A 237 -18.37 2.62 -22.59
N LEU A 238 -18.48 1.92 -21.46
CA LEU A 238 -18.09 0.53 -21.24
C LEU A 238 -19.32 -0.39 -21.26
N LYS A 239 -19.08 -1.70 -21.43
CA LYS A 239 -20.15 -2.71 -21.47
C LYS A 239 -20.76 -3.03 -20.11
N ASN A 240 -19.97 -2.90 -19.05
CA ASN A 240 -20.30 -3.45 -17.74
C ASN A 240 -19.98 -2.44 -16.62
N PRO A 241 -20.90 -2.21 -15.67
CA PRO A 241 -20.64 -1.31 -14.55
C PRO A 241 -19.53 -1.85 -13.61
N ILE A 242 -19.28 -3.16 -13.58
CA ILE A 242 -18.13 -3.74 -12.89
C ILE A 242 -16.82 -3.24 -13.49
N ASP A 243 -16.75 -3.13 -14.83
CA ASP A 243 -15.56 -2.60 -15.53
C ASP A 243 -15.30 -1.14 -15.17
N VAL A 244 -16.36 -0.33 -15.09
CA VAL A 244 -16.26 1.07 -14.64
C VAL A 244 -15.74 1.13 -13.22
N ALA A 245 -16.33 0.36 -12.30
CA ALA A 245 -15.91 0.34 -10.90
C ALA A 245 -14.46 -0.13 -10.74
N PHE A 246 -14.04 -1.15 -11.49
CA PHE A 246 -12.67 -1.66 -11.44
C PHE A 246 -11.66 -0.70 -12.06
N LEU A 247 -12.01 -0.03 -13.16
CA LEU A 247 -11.20 1.04 -13.73
C LEU A 247 -11.00 2.17 -12.70
N GLN A 248 -12.03 2.52 -11.95
CA GLN A 248 -11.94 3.53 -10.88
C GLN A 248 -11.09 3.07 -9.70
N ILE A 249 -11.12 1.78 -9.35
CA ILE A 249 -10.25 1.21 -8.31
C ILE A 249 -8.78 1.23 -8.75
N GLN A 250 -8.51 0.91 -10.02
CA GLN A 250 -7.15 0.92 -10.58
C GLN A 250 -6.63 2.35 -10.86
N GLY A 251 -7.52 3.33 -11.02
CA GLY A 251 -7.18 4.73 -11.26
C GLY A 251 -6.70 5.04 -12.68
N SER A 252 -6.37 4.05 -13.49
CA SER A 252 -5.96 4.20 -14.89
C SER A 252 -6.31 2.96 -15.71
N GLY A 253 -6.32 3.11 -17.03
CA GLY A 253 -6.56 1.99 -17.94
C GLY A 253 -6.54 2.38 -19.40
N ARG A 254 -6.56 1.37 -20.27
CA ARG A 254 -6.67 1.54 -21.71
C ARG A 254 -8.06 1.16 -22.22
N LEU A 255 -8.61 2.01 -23.01
CA LEU A 255 -9.90 1.81 -23.65
C LEU A 255 -9.66 1.41 -25.11
N ARG A 256 -9.97 0.16 -25.46
CA ARG A 256 -9.87 -0.34 -26.81
C ARG A 256 -11.12 0.06 -27.61
N MET A 257 -10.94 0.87 -28.65
CA MET A 257 -12.01 1.34 -29.51
C MET A 257 -12.40 0.28 -30.53
N ALA A 258 -13.49 0.54 -31.28
CA ALA A 258 -14.01 -0.37 -32.31
C ALA A 258 -13.04 -0.62 -33.47
N ASP A 259 -12.26 0.38 -33.82
CA ASP A 259 -11.24 0.34 -34.88
C ASP A 259 -9.91 -0.30 -34.42
N GLY A 260 -9.83 -0.76 -33.19
CA GLY A 260 -8.61 -1.33 -32.58
C GLY A 260 -7.65 -0.30 -31.99
N SER A 261 -7.93 1.00 -32.11
CA SER A 261 -7.14 2.05 -31.46
C SER A 261 -7.36 2.03 -29.95
N TYR A 262 -6.47 2.74 -29.22
CA TYR A 262 -6.53 2.83 -27.76
C TYR A 262 -6.59 4.28 -27.31
N ILE A 263 -7.40 4.53 -26.29
CA ILE A 263 -7.39 5.77 -25.50
C ILE A 263 -6.91 5.39 -24.12
N SER A 264 -5.81 6.01 -23.65
CA SER A 264 -5.35 5.87 -22.26
C SER A 264 -6.10 6.87 -21.39
N VAL A 265 -6.61 6.40 -20.25
CA VAL A 265 -7.28 7.24 -19.26
C VAL A 265 -6.61 7.07 -17.91
N GLY A 266 -6.51 8.17 -17.18
CA GLY A 266 -5.94 8.18 -15.82
C GLY A 266 -6.75 9.06 -14.89
N TYR A 267 -6.50 8.86 -13.61
CA TYR A 267 -7.10 9.64 -12.53
C TYR A 267 -6.92 11.15 -12.76
N ASP A 268 -8.00 11.88 -12.61
CA ASP A 268 -7.99 13.34 -12.59
C ASP A 268 -8.35 13.85 -11.18
N SER A 269 -9.54 13.46 -10.70
CA SER A 269 -10.01 13.80 -9.36
C SER A 269 -10.97 12.74 -8.82
N SER A 270 -11.25 12.80 -7.53
CA SER A 270 -12.35 12.04 -6.91
C SER A 270 -13.50 12.98 -6.54
N ASN A 271 -14.65 12.39 -6.20
CA ASN A 271 -15.78 13.13 -5.64
C ASN A 271 -15.59 13.52 -4.15
N GLY A 272 -14.43 13.25 -3.56
CA GLY A 272 -14.13 13.55 -2.15
C GLY A 272 -14.88 12.69 -1.13
N ARG A 273 -15.63 11.67 -1.57
CA ARG A 273 -16.28 10.73 -0.65
C ARG A 273 -15.29 9.65 -0.21
N PRO A 274 -15.38 9.16 1.03
CA PRO A 274 -14.47 8.14 1.53
C PRO A 274 -14.62 6.84 0.71
N TYR A 275 -13.48 6.21 0.41
CA TYR A 275 -13.47 4.89 -0.20
C TYR A 275 -13.97 3.81 0.78
N LYS A 276 -14.85 2.94 0.29
CA LYS A 276 -15.30 1.74 1.01
C LYS A 276 -15.08 0.50 0.14
N SER A 277 -14.37 -0.48 0.68
CA SER A 277 -14.04 -1.71 -0.05
C SER A 277 -15.29 -2.53 -0.34
N ILE A 278 -15.57 -2.74 -1.62
CA ILE A 278 -16.64 -3.65 -2.08
C ILE A 278 -16.33 -5.11 -1.71
N GLY A 279 -15.05 -5.49 -1.72
CA GLY A 279 -14.63 -6.82 -1.28
C GLY A 279 -14.94 -7.06 0.21
N LYS A 280 -14.61 -6.08 1.06
CA LYS A 280 -14.99 -6.17 2.48
C LYS A 280 -16.50 -6.26 2.67
N TYR A 281 -17.28 -5.49 1.90
CA TYR A 281 -18.75 -5.58 1.93
C TYR A 281 -19.26 -6.98 1.60
N LEU A 282 -18.71 -7.64 0.57
CA LEU A 282 -19.10 -8.99 0.19
C LEU A 282 -18.77 -10.02 1.28
N ILE A 283 -17.66 -9.86 1.98
CA ILE A 283 -17.29 -10.69 3.14
C ILE A 283 -18.24 -10.42 4.32
N ASP A 284 -18.45 -9.16 4.67
CA ASP A 284 -19.29 -8.76 5.81
C ASP A 284 -20.77 -9.19 5.63
N LYS A 285 -21.20 -9.40 4.37
CA LYS A 285 -22.50 -9.93 3.99
C LYS A 285 -22.53 -11.45 3.82
N GLU A 286 -21.41 -12.12 4.03
CA GLU A 286 -21.26 -13.57 3.84
C GLU A 286 -21.56 -14.05 2.40
N TYR A 287 -21.41 -13.13 1.43
CA TYR A 287 -21.58 -13.43 0.00
C TYR A 287 -20.36 -14.12 -0.61
N MET A 288 -19.17 -13.83 -0.09
CA MET A 288 -17.91 -14.42 -0.52
C MET A 288 -16.99 -14.69 0.68
N THR A 289 -16.12 -15.69 0.55
CA THR A 289 -15.08 -15.97 1.54
C THR A 289 -13.84 -15.11 1.31
N ALA A 290 -12.98 -14.99 2.31
CA ALA A 290 -11.71 -14.28 2.16
C ALA A 290 -10.76 -14.98 1.16
N GLU A 291 -10.87 -16.30 1.01
CA GLU A 291 -10.06 -17.13 0.11
C GLU A 291 -10.40 -16.87 -1.36
N ASP A 292 -11.69 -16.61 -1.67
CA ASP A 292 -12.16 -16.32 -3.04
C ASP A 292 -12.00 -14.82 -3.41
N MET A 293 -11.49 -14.00 -2.48
CA MET A 293 -11.45 -12.55 -2.59
C MET A 293 -10.31 -12.08 -3.50
N SER A 294 -10.57 -12.14 -4.80
CA SER A 294 -9.73 -11.54 -5.85
C SER A 294 -10.59 -10.66 -6.76
N MET A 295 -9.97 -9.76 -7.54
CA MET A 295 -10.72 -8.97 -8.55
C MET A 295 -11.49 -9.86 -9.52
N GLN A 296 -10.91 -11.01 -9.89
CA GLN A 296 -11.53 -12.00 -10.77
C GLN A 296 -12.70 -12.68 -10.06
N GLY A 297 -12.52 -13.09 -8.80
CA GLY A 297 -13.58 -13.69 -7.98
C GLY A 297 -14.76 -12.76 -7.80
N ILE A 298 -14.51 -11.49 -7.40
CA ILE A 298 -15.57 -10.46 -7.27
C ILE A 298 -16.30 -10.27 -8.59
N ARG A 299 -15.58 -10.15 -9.72
CA ARG A 299 -16.18 -10.02 -11.05
C ARG A 299 -17.09 -11.20 -11.39
N SER A 300 -16.58 -12.42 -11.22
CA SER A 300 -17.34 -13.65 -11.51
C SER A 300 -18.60 -13.73 -10.65
N TYR A 301 -18.47 -13.46 -9.36
CA TYR A 301 -19.56 -13.47 -8.41
C TYR A 301 -20.65 -12.45 -8.79
N LEU A 302 -20.28 -11.18 -8.99
CA LEU A 302 -21.24 -10.12 -9.34
C LEU A 302 -21.88 -10.32 -10.72
N THR A 303 -21.19 -11.01 -11.64
CA THR A 303 -21.77 -11.37 -12.95
C THR A 303 -22.86 -12.42 -12.82
N MET A 304 -22.70 -13.36 -11.88
CA MET A 304 -23.70 -14.40 -11.58
C MET A 304 -24.85 -13.91 -10.68
N HIS A 305 -24.64 -12.80 -9.95
CA HIS A 305 -25.60 -12.23 -9.00
C HIS A 305 -25.96 -10.78 -9.37
N PRO A 306 -26.68 -10.55 -10.49
CA PRO A 306 -27.03 -9.21 -10.94
C PRO A 306 -27.99 -8.46 -10.00
N ASP A 307 -28.72 -9.20 -9.17
CA ASP A 307 -29.65 -8.68 -8.16
C ASP A 307 -28.98 -7.84 -7.06
N ILE A 308 -27.77 -8.21 -6.65
CA ILE A 308 -27.00 -7.48 -5.64
C ILE A 308 -25.95 -6.53 -6.23
N LEU A 309 -25.78 -6.50 -7.55
CA LEU A 309 -24.72 -5.76 -8.22
C LEU A 309 -24.73 -4.26 -7.88
N ALA A 310 -25.89 -3.63 -8.04
CA ALA A 310 -26.05 -2.18 -7.80
C ALA A 310 -25.74 -1.82 -6.34
N ASP A 311 -26.26 -2.56 -5.37
CA ASP A 311 -26.04 -2.33 -3.96
C ASP A 311 -24.58 -2.51 -3.57
N THR A 312 -23.93 -3.54 -4.13
CA THR A 312 -22.51 -3.82 -3.89
C THR A 312 -21.63 -2.67 -4.42
N LEU A 313 -21.82 -2.23 -5.65
CA LEU A 313 -21.02 -1.15 -6.22
C LEU A 313 -21.29 0.18 -5.50
N ASN A 314 -22.54 0.48 -5.17
CA ASN A 314 -22.94 1.72 -4.49
C ASN A 314 -22.58 1.76 -3.00
N PHE A 315 -22.22 0.63 -2.38
CA PHE A 315 -21.66 0.63 -1.03
C PHE A 315 -20.40 1.48 -0.94
N ASN A 316 -19.64 1.56 -2.03
CA ASN A 316 -18.53 2.50 -2.16
C ASN A 316 -19.04 3.86 -2.67
N PRO A 317 -19.20 4.90 -1.83
CA PRO A 317 -19.67 6.21 -2.25
C PRO A 317 -18.63 7.00 -3.07
N SER A 318 -17.36 6.57 -3.05
CA SER A 318 -16.27 7.20 -3.80
C SER A 318 -16.48 7.01 -5.30
N TYR A 319 -16.23 8.06 -6.07
CA TYR A 319 -16.28 8.08 -7.52
C TYR A 319 -15.03 8.76 -8.08
N ILE A 320 -14.45 8.21 -9.15
CA ILE A 320 -13.24 8.74 -9.80
C ILE A 320 -13.63 9.35 -11.15
N PHE A 321 -13.15 10.56 -11.39
CA PHE A 321 -13.18 11.24 -12.67
C PHE A 321 -11.85 11.06 -13.38
N PHE A 322 -11.89 10.92 -14.70
CA PHE A 322 -10.74 10.59 -15.52
C PHE A 322 -10.34 11.74 -16.44
N ARG A 323 -9.11 11.71 -16.87
CA ARG A 323 -8.63 12.49 -18.02
C ARG A 323 -8.02 11.57 -19.06
N VAL A 324 -8.03 12.00 -20.31
CA VAL A 324 -7.32 11.31 -21.40
C VAL A 324 -5.83 11.59 -21.22
N LEU A 325 -5.00 10.56 -21.36
CA LEU A 325 -3.56 10.61 -21.26
C LEU A 325 -2.94 10.44 -22.66
N GLU A 326 -1.85 11.15 -22.91
CA GLU A 326 -1.04 10.97 -24.14
C GLU A 326 -0.22 9.68 -24.05
N ASP A 327 0.38 9.40 -22.87
CA ASP A 327 1.18 8.20 -22.57
C ASP A 327 0.64 7.51 -21.34
N GLY A 328 0.84 6.19 -21.23
CA GLY A 328 0.62 5.24 -20.15
C GLY A 328 0.06 5.74 -18.80
N PRO A 329 -0.04 4.88 -17.80
CA PRO A 329 -0.58 5.29 -16.51
C PRO A 329 0.37 6.25 -15.81
N LEU A 330 -0.16 7.40 -15.37
CA LEU A 330 0.59 8.37 -14.58
C LEU A 330 0.40 8.11 -13.08
N GLY A 331 1.51 8.08 -12.36
CA GLY A 331 1.50 8.08 -10.90
C GLY A 331 1.13 9.43 -10.30
N ASN A 332 0.95 9.45 -8.99
CA ASN A 332 0.60 10.67 -8.22
C ASN A 332 1.60 11.82 -8.39
N ILE A 333 2.86 11.51 -8.69
CA ILE A 333 3.89 12.52 -8.98
C ILE A 333 3.86 13.00 -10.44
N GLY A 334 2.88 12.58 -11.23
CA GLY A 334 2.66 13.03 -12.61
C GLY A 334 3.73 12.55 -13.59
N VAL A 335 4.25 11.34 -13.41
CA VAL A 335 5.15 10.67 -14.34
C VAL A 335 4.61 9.29 -14.70
N THR A 336 4.98 8.80 -15.89
CA THR A 336 4.61 7.46 -16.35
C THR A 336 5.21 6.40 -15.43
N LEU A 337 4.38 5.47 -14.96
CA LEU A 337 4.78 4.38 -14.09
C LEU A 337 5.55 3.30 -14.85
N THR A 338 6.56 2.74 -14.21
CA THR A 338 7.38 1.66 -14.76
C THR A 338 6.98 0.33 -14.09
N PRO A 339 6.56 -0.69 -14.87
CA PRO A 339 6.18 -2.00 -14.34
C PRO A 339 7.24 -2.61 -13.43
N GLY A 340 6.83 -3.06 -12.25
CA GLY A 340 7.71 -3.66 -11.25
C GLY A 340 8.70 -2.70 -10.56
N ARG A 341 8.74 -1.42 -10.97
CA ARG A 341 9.67 -0.40 -10.46
C ARG A 341 8.98 0.78 -9.77
N SER A 342 7.68 0.95 -9.99
CA SER A 342 6.87 1.98 -9.34
C SER A 342 6.02 1.36 -8.25
N ILE A 343 5.96 2.02 -7.08
CA ILE A 343 5.09 1.64 -5.97
C ILE A 343 4.24 2.82 -5.51
N ALA A 344 3.08 2.51 -4.96
CA ALA A 344 2.23 3.45 -4.26
C ALA A 344 2.41 3.28 -2.75
N LEU A 345 2.65 4.38 -2.05
CA LEU A 345 2.76 4.47 -0.59
C LEU A 345 1.87 5.60 -0.06
N ASP A 346 1.67 5.62 1.24
CA ASP A 346 0.98 6.73 1.92
C ASP A 346 1.79 8.03 1.77
N SER A 347 1.25 8.95 0.98
CA SER A 347 1.92 10.22 0.64
C SER A 347 2.08 11.20 1.81
N MET A 348 1.40 10.95 2.94
CA MET A 348 1.55 11.72 4.18
C MET A 348 2.72 11.23 5.02
N LEU A 349 3.12 9.98 4.86
CA LEU A 349 4.12 9.31 5.68
C LEU A 349 5.46 9.07 4.96
N PHE A 350 5.41 8.84 3.64
CA PHE A 350 6.59 8.52 2.84
C PHE A 350 6.93 9.64 1.86
N PRO A 351 8.22 9.98 1.71
CA PRO A 351 8.62 11.03 0.76
C PRO A 351 8.37 10.60 -0.69
N LYS A 352 7.74 11.47 -1.47
CA LYS A 352 7.48 11.26 -2.90
C LYS A 352 8.79 11.20 -3.69
N GLY A 353 8.86 10.31 -4.67
CA GLY A 353 10.07 10.11 -5.46
C GLY A 353 11.20 9.39 -4.71
N ALA A 354 10.96 8.90 -3.50
CA ALA A 354 11.98 8.21 -2.72
C ALA A 354 12.43 6.91 -3.38
N ILE A 355 13.73 6.64 -3.29
CA ILE A 355 14.29 5.33 -3.61
C ILE A 355 13.89 4.36 -2.52
N CYS A 356 13.28 3.26 -2.91
CA CYS A 356 12.90 2.19 -2.00
C CYS A 356 13.56 0.87 -2.41
N PHE A 357 13.71 -0.03 -1.44
CA PHE A 357 14.07 -1.43 -1.67
C PHE A 357 13.03 -2.29 -0.99
N ILE A 358 12.44 -3.22 -1.72
CA ILE A 358 11.36 -4.07 -1.24
C ILE A 358 11.76 -5.55 -1.24
N LYS A 359 11.18 -6.31 -0.32
CA LYS A 359 11.22 -7.77 -0.26
C LYS A 359 9.81 -8.28 -0.02
N SER A 360 9.32 -9.14 -0.91
CA SER A 360 7.98 -9.73 -0.83
C SER A 360 7.91 -11.02 -1.63
N GLU A 361 6.73 -11.47 -2.00
CA GLU A 361 6.51 -12.64 -2.84
C GLU A 361 5.75 -12.26 -4.11
N LYS A 362 6.09 -12.89 -5.24
CA LYS A 362 5.43 -12.73 -6.55
C LYS A 362 4.92 -14.06 -7.06
N PRO A 363 3.84 -14.08 -7.85
CA PRO A 363 3.36 -15.33 -8.43
C PRO A 363 4.26 -15.82 -9.55
N VAL A 364 4.41 -17.14 -9.63
CA VAL A 364 4.95 -17.85 -10.80
C VAL A 364 3.76 -18.49 -11.50
N GLU A 365 3.56 -18.14 -12.79
CA GLU A 365 2.45 -18.69 -13.57
C GLU A 365 2.85 -20.02 -14.23
N ASN A 366 1.88 -20.92 -14.32
CA ASN A 366 1.99 -22.16 -15.09
C ASN A 366 1.69 -21.91 -16.59
N SER A 367 1.78 -22.95 -17.41
CA SER A 367 1.47 -22.87 -18.85
C SER A 367 0.04 -22.44 -19.18
N ASN A 368 -0.88 -22.57 -18.23
CA ASN A 368 -2.30 -22.19 -18.38
C ASN A 368 -2.56 -20.72 -17.97
N GLY A 369 -1.54 -20.01 -17.44
CA GLY A 369 -1.70 -18.64 -16.93
C GLY A 369 -2.34 -18.57 -15.55
N GLU A 370 -2.22 -19.65 -14.74
CA GLU A 370 -2.66 -19.72 -13.35
C GLU A 370 -1.48 -19.68 -12.41
N ILE A 371 -1.69 -19.31 -11.15
CA ILE A 371 -0.62 -19.30 -10.15
C ILE A 371 -0.22 -20.72 -9.81
N GLU A 372 1.02 -21.09 -10.13
CA GLU A 372 1.61 -22.38 -9.74
C GLU A 372 2.12 -22.32 -8.29
N ARG A 373 2.85 -21.26 -7.96
CA ARG A 373 3.44 -21.01 -6.63
C ARG A 373 3.77 -19.54 -6.44
N TRP A 374 4.09 -19.18 -5.21
CA TRP A 374 4.66 -17.89 -4.87
C TRP A 374 6.17 -18.03 -4.63
N GLU A 375 6.95 -17.07 -5.12
CA GLU A 375 8.40 -17.03 -4.90
C GLU A 375 8.84 -15.69 -4.32
N LYS A 376 9.82 -15.75 -3.41
CA LYS A 376 10.41 -14.55 -2.82
C LYS A 376 11.16 -13.75 -3.86
N PHE A 377 11.00 -12.45 -3.82
CA PHE A 377 11.75 -11.51 -4.64
C PHE A 377 12.17 -10.29 -3.84
N SER A 378 13.15 -9.58 -4.37
CA SER A 378 13.55 -8.27 -3.85
C SER A 378 14.06 -7.38 -4.97
N ARG A 379 13.80 -6.06 -4.88
CA ARG A 379 14.19 -5.10 -5.92
C ARG A 379 14.19 -3.66 -5.43
N PHE A 380 14.93 -2.83 -6.15
CA PHE A 380 14.82 -1.39 -6.02
C PHE A 380 13.61 -0.86 -6.80
N VAL A 381 12.89 0.08 -6.18
CA VAL A 381 11.69 0.70 -6.73
C VAL A 381 11.65 2.17 -6.33
N PHE A 382 10.76 2.96 -6.96
CA PHE A 382 10.52 4.36 -6.62
C PHE A 382 9.10 4.56 -6.08
N ASN A 383 8.97 5.40 -5.05
CA ASN A 383 7.67 5.85 -4.55
C ASN A 383 7.10 6.92 -5.50
N GLN A 384 6.40 6.48 -6.56
CA GLN A 384 5.90 7.34 -7.63
C GLN A 384 4.38 7.51 -7.62
N ASP A 385 3.70 6.76 -6.75
CA ASP A 385 2.24 6.77 -6.73
C ASP A 385 1.68 6.76 -5.30
N THR A 386 0.36 6.89 -5.20
CA THR A 386 -0.42 6.74 -3.97
C THR A 386 -1.81 6.23 -4.32
N GLY A 387 -2.55 5.72 -3.36
CA GLY A 387 -3.92 5.26 -3.56
C GLY A 387 -4.80 5.54 -2.35
N GLY A 388 -6.09 5.75 -2.56
CA GLY A 388 -7.04 6.03 -1.48
C GLY A 388 -7.18 4.90 -0.44
N ALA A 389 -6.75 3.68 -0.79
CA ALA A 389 -6.70 2.53 0.12
C ALA A 389 -5.28 2.24 0.65
N ILE A 390 -4.27 3.00 0.19
CA ILE A 390 -2.87 2.82 0.58
C ILE A 390 -2.56 3.83 1.68
N THR A 391 -2.93 3.46 2.90
CA THR A 391 -2.80 4.31 4.09
C THR A 391 -1.99 3.62 5.18
N GLY A 392 -1.23 4.41 5.93
CA GLY A 392 -0.40 3.94 7.04
C GLY A 392 0.99 3.45 6.62
N ALA A 393 1.82 3.18 7.61
CA ALA A 393 3.21 2.76 7.42
C ALA A 393 3.36 1.28 6.98
N GLY A 394 2.30 0.51 7.07
CA GLY A 394 2.28 -0.94 6.82
C GLY A 394 1.60 -1.34 5.52
N ARG A 395 1.50 -0.45 4.52
CA ARG A 395 0.85 -0.72 3.25
C ARG A 395 1.69 -0.24 2.07
N ALA A 396 1.84 -1.09 1.05
CA ALA A 396 2.47 -0.75 -0.22
C ALA A 396 1.73 -1.44 -1.37
N ASP A 397 1.65 -0.79 -2.52
CA ASP A 397 1.01 -1.34 -3.71
C ASP A 397 1.97 -1.27 -4.91
N ILE A 398 2.23 -2.42 -5.56
CA ILE A 398 3.22 -2.53 -6.64
C ILE A 398 2.52 -2.39 -7.99
N PHE A 399 3.03 -1.51 -8.85
CA PHE A 399 2.58 -1.43 -10.24
C PHE A 399 3.17 -2.57 -11.07
N TRP A 400 2.32 -3.48 -11.56
CA TRP A 400 2.73 -4.64 -12.34
C TRP A 400 2.71 -4.40 -13.85
N GLY A 401 2.29 -3.22 -14.31
CA GLY A 401 2.15 -2.90 -15.74
C GLY A 401 0.81 -3.31 -16.31
N SER A 402 0.80 -3.86 -17.51
CA SER A 402 -0.41 -4.31 -18.23
C SER A 402 -0.27 -5.76 -18.72
N GLY A 403 -1.37 -6.34 -19.17
CA GLY A 403 -1.40 -7.70 -19.71
C GLY A 403 -1.77 -8.79 -18.72
N LYS A 404 -1.63 -10.06 -19.15
CA LYS A 404 -2.15 -11.22 -18.41
C LYS A 404 -1.45 -11.43 -17.08
N TYR A 405 -0.11 -11.42 -17.08
CA TYR A 405 0.69 -11.59 -15.87
C TYR A 405 0.44 -10.46 -14.86
N ALA A 406 0.40 -9.20 -15.33
CA ALA A 406 0.12 -8.05 -14.47
C ALA A 406 -1.25 -8.17 -13.78
N LYS A 407 -2.27 -8.59 -14.55
CA LYS A 407 -3.61 -8.87 -14.02
C LYS A 407 -3.60 -10.00 -12.99
N LEU A 408 -2.86 -11.08 -13.27
CA LEU A 408 -2.73 -12.22 -12.36
C LEU A 408 -2.05 -11.78 -11.05
N ALA A 409 -0.88 -11.14 -11.15
CA ALA A 409 -0.10 -10.69 -10.00
C ALA A 409 -0.88 -9.67 -9.16
N ALA A 410 -1.39 -8.61 -9.78
CA ALA A 410 -2.15 -7.57 -9.09
C ALA A 410 -3.45 -8.08 -8.47
N GLY A 411 -4.10 -9.03 -9.13
CA GLY A 411 -5.38 -9.57 -8.67
C GLY A 411 -5.31 -10.49 -7.46
N HIS A 412 -4.12 -11.05 -7.16
CA HIS A 412 -3.95 -12.06 -6.11
C HIS A 412 -2.86 -11.71 -5.09
N MET A 413 -2.01 -10.71 -5.36
CA MET A 413 -0.93 -10.35 -4.44
C MET A 413 -1.48 -9.76 -3.14
N GLN A 414 -1.20 -10.45 -2.04
CA GLN A 414 -1.51 -10.03 -0.67
C GLN A 414 -0.50 -10.67 0.27
N HIS A 415 0.76 -10.19 0.23
CA HIS A 415 1.87 -10.80 0.94
C HIS A 415 2.56 -9.80 1.84
N GLU A 416 2.93 -10.23 3.02
CA GLU A 416 3.75 -9.45 3.92
C GLU A 416 5.20 -9.43 3.47
N GLY A 417 5.90 -8.35 3.79
CA GLY A 417 7.27 -8.18 3.39
C GLY A 417 7.95 -7.01 4.06
N GLU A 418 9.11 -6.64 3.55
CA GLU A 418 9.94 -5.57 4.09
C GLU A 418 10.05 -4.42 3.08
N LEU A 419 9.91 -3.19 3.59
CA LEU A 419 10.11 -1.96 2.83
C LEU A 419 11.24 -1.16 3.47
N PHE A 420 12.24 -0.80 2.65
CA PHE A 420 13.33 0.08 3.04
C PHE A 420 13.32 1.32 2.16
N VAL A 421 13.73 2.45 2.74
CA VAL A 421 13.86 3.74 2.04
C VAL A 421 15.31 4.20 2.16
N LEU A 422 15.89 4.63 1.05
CA LEU A 422 17.29 4.98 0.95
C LEU A 422 17.47 6.45 0.60
N ILE A 423 18.47 7.09 1.23
CA ILE A 423 18.91 8.44 0.90
C ILE A 423 20.43 8.53 1.10
N LYS A 424 21.15 9.22 0.23
CA LYS A 424 22.60 9.45 0.34
C LYS A 424 22.93 10.21 1.64
N LYS A 425 24.06 9.86 2.26
CA LYS A 425 24.57 10.49 3.49
C LYS A 425 25.02 11.92 3.25
#